data_1c2c03f3f40e251c082597a5ad8db337
#
_entry.id   1c2c03f3f40e251c082597a5ad8db337
#
_cell.length_a   1.000
_cell.length_b   1.000
_cell.length_c   1.000
_cell.angle_alpha   90.00
_cell.angle_beta   90.00
_cell.angle_gamma   90.00
#
_symmetry.space_group_name_H-M   'P 1'
#
loop_
_entity.id
_entity.type
_entity.pdbx_description
1 polymer ?
#
loop_
_entity_poly.entity_id
_entity_poly.type
_entity_poly.pdbx_seq_one_letter_code
_entity_poly.pdbx_strand_id
1 'polypeptide(L)'
;MRLLAAFLVGLLSCAPALAADGNAERGEEIYTRCKACHALEQNRVGPRHCGLFGRKAGSAPNYQYSSAMKKYGVTWNEETLDKFIENPLKTVPGTKMGYAGVKDPQERADLIAYLKKATSDPKICD
;
A
#
# COMPACT_ATOMS: atom_id res chain seq x y z
N MET A 1 -17.88 48.88 -38.81
CA MET A 1 -17.63 47.43 -38.90
C MET A 1 -16.92 47.02 -37.64
N ARG A 2 -17.65 46.41 -36.66
CA ARG A 2 -17.10 46.00 -35.37
C ARG A 2 -16.97 44.46 -35.39
N LEU A 3 -15.74 43.98 -35.40
CA LEU A 3 -15.41 42.55 -35.31
C LEU A 3 -15.44 42.11 -33.82
N LEU A 4 -16.44 41.31 -33.47
CA LEU A 4 -16.53 40.64 -32.19
C LEU A 4 -15.65 39.35 -32.24
N ALA A 5 -14.52 39.38 -31.57
CA ALA A 5 -13.70 38.18 -31.35
C ALA A 5 -14.30 37.37 -30.19
N ALA A 6 -14.88 36.23 -30.51
CA ALA A 6 -15.35 35.29 -29.52
C ALA A 6 -14.16 34.47 -28.97
N PHE A 7 -13.79 34.70 -27.72
CA PHE A 7 -12.84 33.83 -27.00
C PHE A 7 -13.56 32.55 -26.56
N LEU A 8 -13.22 31.43 -27.20
CA LEU A 8 -13.60 30.11 -26.70
C LEU A 8 -12.67 29.74 -25.52
N VAL A 9 -13.20 29.83 -24.30
CA VAL A 9 -12.55 29.30 -23.12
C VAL A 9 -12.78 27.78 -23.11
N GLY A 10 -11.76 27.03 -23.50
CA GLY A 10 -11.77 25.57 -23.38
C GLY A 10 -11.71 25.16 -21.90
N LEU A 11 -12.79 24.60 -21.37
CA LEU A 11 -12.79 23.93 -20.06
C LEU A 11 -11.98 22.63 -20.20
N LEU A 12 -10.77 22.62 -19.66
CA LEU A 12 -10.05 21.37 -19.39
C LEU A 12 -10.79 20.62 -18.28
N SER A 13 -11.57 19.61 -18.66
CA SER A 13 -12.14 18.65 -17.72
C SER A 13 -11.01 17.76 -17.19
N CYS A 14 -10.54 18.04 -15.98
CA CYS A 14 -9.67 17.13 -15.25
C CYS A 14 -10.54 15.97 -14.76
N ALA A 15 -10.56 14.86 -15.50
CA ALA A 15 -11.20 13.62 -15.04
C ALA A 15 -10.41 13.10 -13.84
N PRO A 16 -11.08 12.75 -12.70
CA PRO A 16 -10.38 12.09 -11.62
C PRO A 16 -9.82 10.77 -12.12
N ALA A 17 -8.53 10.54 -11.90
CA ALA A 17 -7.92 9.23 -12.14
C ALA A 17 -8.59 8.25 -11.17
N LEU A 18 -9.41 7.33 -11.70
CA LEU A 18 -9.97 6.22 -10.94
C LEU A 18 -8.80 5.37 -10.45
N ALA A 19 -8.75 5.13 -9.13
CA ALA A 19 -7.82 4.16 -8.57
C ALA A 19 -8.07 2.80 -9.25
N ALA A 20 -7.00 2.09 -9.62
CA ALA A 20 -7.12 0.78 -10.26
C ALA A 20 -7.81 -0.20 -9.32
N ASP A 21 -8.85 -0.89 -9.78
CA ASP A 21 -9.46 -1.98 -9.03
C ASP A 21 -8.46 -3.13 -8.89
N GLY A 22 -8.23 -3.57 -7.64
CA GLY A 22 -7.31 -4.65 -7.33
C GLY A 22 -7.96 -6.02 -7.48
N ASN A 23 -7.21 -6.99 -8.04
CA ASN A 23 -7.59 -8.39 -8.12
C ASN A 23 -6.85 -9.19 -7.04
N ALA A 24 -7.59 -9.71 -6.05
CA ALA A 24 -7.01 -10.42 -4.90
C ALA A 24 -6.31 -11.74 -5.28
N GLU A 25 -6.73 -12.43 -6.33
CA GLU A 25 -6.11 -13.68 -6.79
C GLU A 25 -4.73 -13.41 -7.38
N ARG A 26 -4.62 -12.39 -8.25
CA ARG A 26 -3.30 -11.93 -8.72
C ARG A 26 -2.45 -11.38 -7.56
N GLY A 27 -3.07 -10.71 -6.60
CA GLY A 27 -2.41 -10.20 -5.41
C GLY A 27 -1.79 -11.30 -4.56
N GLU A 28 -2.42 -12.47 -4.47
CA GLU A 28 -1.87 -13.65 -3.79
C GLU A 28 -0.58 -14.14 -4.47
N GLU A 29 -0.55 -14.16 -5.78
CA GLU A 29 0.66 -14.51 -6.55
C GLU A 29 1.79 -13.50 -6.29
N ILE A 30 1.47 -12.21 -6.29
CA ILE A 30 2.42 -11.13 -5.99
C ILE A 30 2.93 -11.23 -4.55
N TYR A 31 2.07 -11.60 -3.60
CA TYR A 31 2.43 -11.78 -2.20
C TYR A 31 3.51 -12.85 -1.96
N THR A 32 3.69 -13.77 -2.88
CA THR A 32 4.79 -14.75 -2.81
C THR A 32 6.16 -14.09 -2.70
N ARG A 33 6.33 -12.89 -3.28
CA ARG A 33 7.55 -12.07 -3.17
C ARG A 33 7.80 -11.56 -1.74
N CYS A 34 6.75 -11.49 -0.93
CA CYS A 34 6.80 -10.99 0.44
C CYS A 34 7.08 -12.10 1.46
N LYS A 35 6.79 -13.36 1.10
CA LYS A 35 6.90 -14.54 1.98
C LYS A 35 8.31 -14.87 2.42
N ALA A 36 9.34 -14.34 1.76
CA ALA A 36 10.72 -14.49 2.22
C ALA A 36 10.94 -13.85 3.61
N CYS A 37 10.22 -12.75 3.89
CA CYS A 37 10.36 -11.97 5.12
C CYS A 37 9.09 -11.93 5.97
N HIS A 38 7.91 -12.08 5.38
CA HIS A 38 6.62 -11.94 6.05
C HIS A 38 5.82 -13.25 6.09
N ALA A 39 4.93 -13.33 7.06
CA ALA A 39 3.80 -14.25 7.08
C ALA A 39 2.53 -13.47 7.48
N LEU A 40 1.35 -14.03 7.21
CA LEU A 40 0.11 -13.41 7.62
C LEU A 40 -0.03 -13.41 9.15
N GLU A 41 0.09 -14.57 9.77
CA GLU A 41 -0.26 -14.81 11.17
C GLU A 41 0.85 -14.51 12.18
N GLN A 42 2.11 -14.52 11.76
CA GLN A 42 3.25 -14.46 12.68
C GLN A 42 4.34 -13.50 12.21
N ASN A 43 5.05 -12.92 13.19
CA ASN A 43 6.27 -12.15 12.94
C ASN A 43 7.38 -13.09 12.44
N ARG A 44 8.12 -12.62 11.44
CA ARG A 44 9.33 -13.25 10.91
C ARG A 44 10.43 -12.19 10.80
N VAL A 45 11.14 -12.12 9.70
CA VAL A 45 12.07 -11.00 9.40
C VAL A 45 11.31 -9.68 9.38
N GLY A 46 10.11 -9.66 8.81
CA GLY A 46 9.14 -8.57 8.90
C GLY A 46 7.99 -8.87 9.86
N PRO A 47 7.19 -7.85 10.22
CA PRO A 47 6.03 -8.01 11.08
C PRO A 47 4.90 -8.81 10.39
N ARG A 48 4.05 -9.45 11.20
CA ARG A 48 2.85 -10.14 10.73
C ARG A 48 1.89 -9.19 10.02
N HIS A 49 1.11 -9.70 9.08
CA HIS A 49 0.12 -8.91 8.35
C HIS A 49 -1.31 -9.03 8.92
N CYS A 50 -1.64 -10.07 9.67
CA CYS A 50 -2.91 -10.09 10.41
C CYS A 50 -3.05 -8.85 11.29
N GLY A 51 -4.20 -8.17 11.20
CA GLY A 51 -4.44 -6.90 11.87
C GLY A 51 -3.80 -5.67 11.20
N LEU A 52 -3.31 -5.80 9.96
CA LEU A 52 -2.60 -4.72 9.25
C LEU A 52 -3.48 -3.48 9.02
N PHE A 53 -4.66 -3.66 8.44
CA PHE A 53 -5.56 -2.54 8.14
C PHE A 53 -6.12 -1.93 9.43
N GLY A 54 -5.98 -0.62 9.57
CA GLY A 54 -6.34 0.11 10.78
C GLY A 54 -5.27 0.10 11.88
N ARG A 55 -4.17 -0.63 11.70
CA ARG A 55 -3.04 -0.65 12.65
C ARG A 55 -2.12 0.53 12.41
N LYS A 56 -1.65 1.14 13.49
CA LYS A 56 -0.63 2.18 13.42
C LYS A 56 0.71 1.58 12.95
N ALA A 57 1.41 2.27 12.07
CA ALA A 57 2.74 1.87 11.65
C ALA A 57 3.68 1.71 12.85
N GLY A 58 4.49 0.65 12.83
CA GLY A 58 5.44 0.39 13.91
C GLY A 58 4.83 -0.18 15.19
N SER A 59 3.61 -0.74 15.17
CA SER A 59 2.88 -1.14 16.37
C SER A 59 2.45 -2.61 16.45
N ALA A 60 2.84 -3.47 15.50
CA ALA A 60 2.53 -4.89 15.65
C ALA A 60 3.17 -5.46 16.92
N PRO A 61 2.42 -6.24 17.72
CA PRO A 61 2.93 -6.80 18.98
C PRO A 61 4.17 -7.68 18.77
N ASN A 62 5.10 -7.61 19.71
CA ASN A 62 6.29 -8.48 19.75
C ASN A 62 7.20 -8.42 18.52
N TYR A 63 7.17 -7.32 17.76
CA TYR A 63 8.10 -7.06 16.66
C TYR A 63 8.98 -5.84 16.94
N GLN A 64 10.27 -5.96 16.65
CA GLN A 64 11.22 -4.86 16.82
C GLN A 64 11.37 -4.05 15.54
N TYR A 65 10.65 -2.95 15.47
CA TYR A 65 10.71 -2.00 14.38
C TYR A 65 11.95 -1.10 14.43
N SER A 66 12.33 -0.55 13.28
CA SER A 66 13.25 0.59 13.21
C SER A 66 12.66 1.82 13.91
N SER A 67 13.52 2.71 14.38
CA SER A 67 13.08 4.00 14.93
C SER A 67 12.32 4.82 13.88
N ALA A 68 12.74 4.73 12.60
CA ALA A 68 12.08 5.41 11.49
C ALA A 68 10.62 4.93 11.32
N MET A 69 10.37 3.62 11.36
CA MET A 69 9.01 3.08 11.23
C MET A 69 8.15 3.45 12.44
N LYS A 70 8.69 3.43 13.64
CA LYS A 70 7.96 3.87 14.85
C LYS A 70 7.54 5.34 14.79
N LYS A 71 8.36 6.19 14.18
CA LYS A 71 8.10 7.63 14.01
C LYS A 71 7.22 7.96 12.81
N TYR A 72 7.06 7.03 11.88
CA TYR A 72 6.31 7.28 10.65
C TYR A 72 4.85 7.68 10.90
N GLY A 73 4.21 7.09 11.91
CA GLY A 73 3.00 7.62 12.53
C GLY A 73 1.70 7.47 11.72
N VAL A 74 1.73 6.87 10.53
CA VAL A 74 0.52 6.64 9.74
C VAL A 74 -0.27 5.44 10.29
N THR A 75 -1.57 5.42 9.99
CA THR A 75 -2.39 4.22 10.11
C THR A 75 -2.44 3.53 8.76
N TRP A 76 -2.24 2.21 8.75
CA TRP A 76 -2.26 1.45 7.51
C TRP A 76 -3.68 1.36 6.94
N ASN A 77 -3.82 1.81 5.72
CA ASN A 77 -4.99 1.70 4.86
C ASN A 77 -4.52 1.51 3.40
N GLU A 78 -5.44 1.44 2.46
CA GLU A 78 -5.09 1.21 1.05
C GLU A 78 -4.13 2.28 0.51
N GLU A 79 -4.37 3.55 0.79
CA GLU A 79 -3.56 4.68 0.33
C GLU A 79 -2.14 4.67 0.94
N THR A 80 -2.05 4.50 2.26
CA THR A 80 -0.74 4.50 2.96
C THR A 80 0.08 3.27 2.62
N LEU A 81 -0.57 2.12 2.38
CA LEU A 81 0.09 0.91 1.89
C LEU A 81 0.59 1.07 0.45
N ASP A 82 -0.22 1.64 -0.46
CA ASP A 82 0.19 1.88 -1.84
C ASP A 82 1.48 2.71 -1.89
N LYS A 83 1.48 3.81 -1.17
CA LYS A 83 2.65 4.70 -1.07
C LYS A 83 3.89 4.03 -0.50
N PHE A 84 3.72 3.25 0.58
CA PHE A 84 4.84 2.57 1.22
C PHE A 84 5.39 1.43 0.37
N ILE A 85 4.52 0.59 -0.20
CA ILE A 85 4.92 -0.57 -1.01
C ILE A 85 5.57 -0.16 -2.33
N GLU A 86 5.24 1.01 -2.87
CA GLU A 86 5.88 1.52 -4.09
C GLU A 86 7.40 1.68 -3.91
N ASN A 87 7.82 2.21 -2.76
CA ASN A 87 9.24 2.36 -2.43
C ASN A 87 9.42 2.51 -0.91
N PRO A 88 9.60 1.40 -0.18
CA PRO A 88 9.74 1.44 1.27
C PRO A 88 10.88 2.33 1.76
N LEU A 89 12.04 2.24 1.14
CA LEU A 89 13.24 2.99 1.55
C LEU A 89 13.11 4.50 1.32
N LYS A 90 12.39 4.89 0.27
CA LYS A 90 12.12 6.32 0.00
C LYS A 90 11.03 6.87 0.91
N THR A 91 9.99 6.08 1.16
CA THR A 91 8.83 6.51 1.96
C THR A 91 9.16 6.59 3.45
N VAL A 92 9.95 5.63 3.95
CA VAL A 92 10.42 5.58 5.34
C VAL A 92 11.94 5.38 5.36
N PRO A 93 12.73 6.44 5.14
CA PRO A 93 14.18 6.35 5.23
C PRO A 93 14.61 5.80 6.60
N GLY A 94 15.42 4.75 6.60
CA GLY A 94 15.83 4.04 7.81
C GLY A 94 14.93 2.85 8.20
N THR A 95 13.92 2.51 7.39
CA THR A 95 13.17 1.26 7.56
C THR A 95 14.07 0.03 7.43
N LYS A 96 13.76 -1.02 8.19
CA LYS A 96 14.42 -2.32 8.06
C LYS A 96 13.95 -3.11 6.82
N MET A 97 12.86 -2.68 6.17
CA MET A 97 12.35 -3.32 4.97
C MET A 97 13.19 -2.94 3.76
N GLY A 98 14.25 -3.72 3.51
CA GLY A 98 15.19 -3.52 2.40
C GLY A 98 14.69 -3.96 1.03
N TYR A 99 13.38 -3.95 0.82
CA TYR A 99 12.73 -4.33 -0.42
C TYR A 99 12.60 -3.14 -1.36
N ALA A 100 12.91 -3.33 -2.66
CA ALA A 100 12.90 -2.25 -3.64
C ALA A 100 11.51 -1.67 -3.93
N GLY A 101 10.47 -2.42 -3.61
CA GLY A 101 9.08 -2.05 -3.82
C GLY A 101 8.43 -2.67 -5.05
N VAL A 102 7.13 -2.50 -5.14
CA VAL A 102 6.30 -2.91 -6.29
C VAL A 102 6.02 -1.66 -7.12
N LYS A 103 6.68 -1.54 -8.28
CA LYS A 103 6.63 -0.30 -9.08
C LYS A 103 5.37 -0.18 -9.93
N ASP A 104 4.83 -1.30 -10.39
CA ASP A 104 3.60 -1.30 -11.16
C ASP A 104 2.39 -0.98 -10.28
N PRO A 105 1.60 0.05 -10.59
CA PRO A 105 0.45 0.44 -9.77
C PRO A 105 -0.67 -0.60 -9.75
N GLN A 106 -0.84 -1.38 -10.83
CA GLN A 106 -1.84 -2.45 -10.87
C GLN A 106 -1.41 -3.61 -9.97
N GLU A 107 -0.14 -4.01 -9.99
CA GLU A 107 0.37 -5.02 -9.06
C GLU A 107 0.21 -4.58 -7.59
N ARG A 108 0.42 -3.30 -7.28
CA ARG A 108 0.18 -2.79 -5.92
C ARG A 108 -1.29 -2.86 -5.53
N ALA A 109 -2.19 -2.46 -6.42
CA ALA A 109 -3.63 -2.56 -6.18
C ALA A 109 -4.06 -4.01 -5.94
N ASP A 110 -3.55 -4.94 -6.74
CA ASP A 110 -3.83 -6.37 -6.61
C ASP A 110 -3.31 -6.92 -5.28
N LEU A 111 -2.07 -6.60 -4.91
CA LEU A 111 -1.46 -6.99 -3.64
C LEU A 111 -2.24 -6.46 -2.43
N ILE A 112 -2.65 -5.20 -2.46
CA ILE A 112 -3.44 -4.57 -1.40
C ILE A 112 -4.82 -5.22 -1.28
N ALA A 113 -5.47 -5.55 -2.41
CA ALA A 113 -6.74 -6.28 -2.43
C ALA A 113 -6.61 -7.67 -1.79
N TYR A 114 -5.52 -8.39 -2.09
CA TYR A 114 -5.23 -9.66 -1.44
C TYR A 114 -5.02 -9.52 0.07
N LEU A 115 -4.17 -8.60 0.49
CA LEU A 115 -3.91 -8.34 1.91
C LEU A 115 -5.19 -8.00 2.67
N LYS A 116 -6.05 -7.16 2.08
CA LYS A 116 -7.33 -6.80 2.69
C LYS A 116 -8.24 -8.02 2.86
N LYS A 117 -8.34 -8.87 1.84
CA LYS A 117 -9.11 -10.12 1.89
C LYS A 117 -8.52 -11.10 2.90
N ALA A 118 -7.24 -11.38 2.82
CA ALA A 118 -6.58 -12.39 3.66
C ALA A 118 -6.55 -11.99 5.14
N THR A 119 -6.32 -10.72 5.46
CA THR A 119 -6.26 -10.25 6.86
C THR A 119 -7.63 -10.05 7.49
N SER A 120 -8.71 -10.09 6.72
CA SER A 120 -10.09 -10.09 7.22
C SER A 120 -10.73 -11.48 7.29
N ASP A 121 -10.03 -12.51 6.83
CA ASP A 121 -10.54 -13.88 6.87
C ASP A 121 -10.30 -14.49 8.28
N PRO A 122 -11.38 -14.80 9.04
CA PRO A 122 -11.26 -15.37 10.38
C PRO A 122 -10.67 -16.79 10.41
N LYS A 123 -10.52 -17.45 9.25
CA LYS A 123 -9.81 -18.73 9.15
C LYS A 123 -8.29 -18.56 9.09
N ILE A 124 -7.83 -17.37 8.79
CA ILE A 124 -6.41 -17.03 8.67
C ILE A 124 -6.01 -16.12 9.83
N CYS A 125 -6.81 -15.11 10.10
CA CYS A 125 -6.52 -14.06 11.09
C CYS A 125 -7.67 -13.98 12.09
N ASP A 126 -7.54 -14.63 13.23
CA ASP A 126 -8.47 -14.60 14.38
C ASP A 126 -8.19 -13.41 15.32
#